data_e78b29f506d295a58c656f00111209ca
#
_entry.id   e78b29f506d295a58c656f00111209ca
#
_cell.length_a   1.000
_cell.length_b   1.000
_cell.length_c   1.000
_cell.angle_alpha   90.00
_cell.angle_beta   90.00
_cell.angle_gamma   90.00
#
_symmetry.space_group_name_H-M   'P 1'
#
loop_
_entity.id
_entity.type
_entity.pdbx_description
1 polymer ?
#
loop_
_entity_poly.entity_id
_entity_poly.type
_entity_poly.pdbx_seq_one_letter_code
_entity_poly.pdbx_strand_id
1 'polypeptide(L)'
;TPKNIFTDKDAAWLDTNDNILWLKNNRYFTWESERSGWRHLYRVSRDGKEIVPVTKGDFDYIQPVGTDLQKGLVYFIASPENYTQRYLYSANLFGKGEVKRLSPENQPGQHRYNMSPTGKWAVHTYSNSVTPPVIDMVSFPKNQSARILEDNAEAKKQYDALGLNPKEFVKARSGDLLLDVCMIKPVNFDPSKKYPVIIEVYGEPAG
;
A
#
# COMPACT_ATOMS: atom_id res chain seq x y z
N THR A 1 -4.37 -29.08 -24.95
CA THR A 1 -3.16 -29.25 -24.12
C THR A 1 -2.77 -27.91 -23.56
N PRO A 2 -2.49 -27.74 -22.25
CA PRO A 2 -2.00 -26.51 -21.66
C PRO A 2 -0.70 -26.08 -22.36
N LYS A 3 -0.56 -24.76 -22.56
CA LYS A 3 0.62 -24.17 -23.13
C LYS A 3 1.22 -23.18 -22.12
N ASN A 4 2.52 -23.31 -21.85
CA ASN A 4 3.26 -22.32 -21.07
C ASN A 4 3.33 -21.01 -21.87
N ILE A 5 2.86 -19.90 -21.27
CA ILE A 5 2.87 -18.55 -21.88
C ILE A 5 4.18 -17.86 -21.55
N PHE A 6 4.58 -17.87 -20.27
CA PHE A 6 5.87 -17.36 -19.80
C PHE A 6 6.22 -18.00 -18.45
N THR A 7 7.44 -17.82 -18.01
CA THR A 7 7.90 -18.31 -16.70
C THR A 7 8.46 -17.14 -15.91
N ASP A 8 8.04 -16.99 -14.67
CA ASP A 8 8.66 -16.11 -13.69
C ASP A 8 9.63 -16.90 -12.83
N LYS A 9 10.72 -16.28 -12.42
CA LYS A 9 11.77 -16.92 -11.62
C LYS A 9 12.42 -15.89 -10.70
N ASP A 10 12.74 -16.33 -9.51
CA ASP A 10 13.61 -15.65 -8.58
C ASP A 10 14.69 -16.61 -8.06
N ALA A 11 15.84 -16.06 -7.68
CA ALA A 11 16.96 -16.87 -7.19
C ALA A 11 16.79 -17.30 -5.74
N ALA A 12 16.00 -16.56 -4.95
CA ALA A 12 15.78 -16.80 -3.53
C ALA A 12 14.41 -17.43 -3.29
N TRP A 13 13.34 -16.69 -3.56
CA TRP A 13 11.96 -17.11 -3.30
C TRP A 13 11.00 -16.48 -4.28
N LEU A 14 9.94 -17.18 -4.65
CA LEU A 14 8.87 -16.67 -5.49
C LEU A 14 7.53 -17.11 -4.91
N ASP A 15 6.69 -16.16 -4.51
CA ASP A 15 5.33 -16.42 -4.08
C ASP A 15 4.42 -16.70 -5.27
N THR A 16 3.47 -17.62 -5.06
CA THR A 16 2.41 -17.88 -6.04
C THR A 16 1.52 -16.66 -6.19
N ASN A 17 1.32 -16.20 -7.43
CA ASN A 17 0.46 -15.09 -7.75
C ASN A 17 -0.77 -15.55 -8.53
N ASP A 18 -1.95 -15.39 -7.92
CA ASP A 18 -3.26 -15.74 -8.51
C ASP A 18 -4.06 -14.50 -8.94
N ASN A 19 -3.53 -13.28 -8.73
CA ASN A 19 -4.20 -12.02 -9.04
C ASN A 19 -4.08 -11.65 -10.52
N ILE A 20 -4.74 -12.40 -11.39
CA ILE A 20 -4.73 -12.18 -12.84
C ILE A 20 -5.96 -11.40 -13.26
N LEU A 21 -5.76 -10.22 -13.87
CA LEU A 21 -6.81 -9.45 -14.53
C LEU A 21 -6.61 -9.48 -16.05
N TRP A 22 -7.60 -9.97 -16.77
CA TRP A 22 -7.61 -9.96 -18.24
C TRP A 22 -8.01 -8.59 -18.79
N LEU A 23 -7.25 -8.11 -19.77
CA LEU A 23 -7.39 -6.78 -20.37
C LEU A 23 -7.67 -6.88 -21.88
N LYS A 24 -8.41 -5.88 -22.44
CA LYS A 24 -8.65 -5.73 -23.90
C LYS A 24 -9.04 -7.04 -24.59
N ASN A 25 -10.21 -7.56 -24.24
CA ASN A 25 -10.73 -8.77 -24.87
C ASN A 25 -9.75 -9.97 -24.76
N ASN A 26 -9.14 -10.13 -23.61
CA ASN A 26 -8.19 -11.21 -23.32
C ASN A 26 -6.90 -11.18 -24.16
N ARG A 27 -6.51 -10.02 -24.68
CA ARG A 27 -5.24 -9.86 -25.43
C ARG A 27 -4.04 -9.71 -24.51
N TYR A 28 -4.26 -9.22 -23.29
CA TYR A 28 -3.26 -9.02 -22.24
C TYR A 28 -3.81 -9.49 -20.90
N PHE A 29 -2.92 -9.71 -19.95
CA PHE A 29 -3.25 -9.93 -18.56
C PHE A 29 -2.24 -9.20 -17.65
N THR A 30 -2.64 -8.96 -16.40
CA THR A 30 -1.74 -8.40 -15.39
C THR A 30 -0.99 -9.52 -14.67
N TRP A 31 0.23 -9.23 -14.26
CA TRP A 31 1.07 -10.13 -13.47
C TRP A 31 1.87 -9.33 -12.45
N GLU A 32 1.89 -9.78 -11.20
CA GLU A 32 2.75 -9.22 -10.16
C GLU A 32 4.08 -9.99 -10.17
N SER A 33 5.22 -9.28 -10.12
CA SER A 33 6.54 -9.91 -10.20
C SER A 33 7.59 -9.03 -9.54
N GLU A 34 8.56 -9.66 -8.89
CA GLU A 34 9.73 -9.03 -8.27
C GLU A 34 10.97 -9.03 -9.17
N ARG A 35 10.82 -9.38 -10.45
CA ARG A 35 11.92 -9.51 -11.44
C ARG A 35 12.83 -8.29 -11.58
N SER A 36 12.40 -7.12 -11.13
CA SER A 36 13.17 -5.88 -11.15
C SER A 36 13.76 -5.48 -9.80
N GLY A 37 13.66 -6.36 -8.77
CA GLY A 37 14.14 -6.11 -7.42
C GLY A 37 13.08 -5.58 -6.45
N TRP A 38 11.93 -5.12 -6.97
CA TRP A 38 10.75 -4.70 -6.22
C TRP A 38 9.53 -5.38 -6.80
N ARG A 39 8.50 -5.62 -5.99
CA ARG A 39 7.22 -6.13 -6.47
C ARG A 39 6.53 -5.06 -7.31
N HIS A 40 6.34 -5.35 -8.58
CA HIS A 40 5.65 -4.48 -9.53
C HIS A 40 4.53 -5.20 -10.26
N LEU A 41 3.55 -4.41 -10.74
CA LEU A 41 2.54 -4.87 -11.65
C LEU A 41 3.06 -4.78 -13.08
N TYR A 42 2.93 -5.86 -13.82
CA TYR A 42 3.26 -5.95 -15.24
C TYR A 42 2.01 -6.23 -16.08
N ARG A 43 2.02 -5.77 -17.30
CA ARG A 43 1.09 -6.19 -18.32
C ARG A 43 1.81 -7.16 -19.26
N VAL A 44 1.22 -8.34 -19.44
CA VAL A 44 1.78 -9.42 -20.27
C VAL A 44 0.85 -9.68 -21.43
N SER A 45 1.38 -9.83 -22.66
CA SER A 45 0.59 -10.26 -23.81
C SER A 45 0.18 -11.74 -23.68
N ARG A 46 -0.95 -12.10 -24.26
CA ARG A 46 -1.50 -13.46 -24.18
C ARG A 46 -0.55 -14.55 -24.70
N ASP A 47 0.37 -14.19 -25.59
CA ASP A 47 1.39 -15.10 -26.11
C ASP A 47 2.71 -15.05 -25.33
N GLY A 48 2.78 -14.21 -24.28
CA GLY A 48 3.93 -14.05 -23.40
C GLY A 48 5.10 -13.27 -23.99
N LYS A 49 4.99 -12.74 -25.20
CA LYS A 49 6.11 -12.09 -25.88
C LYS A 49 6.36 -10.66 -25.45
N GLU A 50 5.30 -9.97 -25.03
CA GLU A 50 5.37 -8.58 -24.54
C GLU A 50 5.16 -8.58 -23.04
N ILE A 51 6.13 -8.09 -22.28
CA ILE A 51 6.04 -7.88 -20.82
C ILE A 51 6.41 -6.43 -20.57
N VAL A 52 5.44 -5.63 -20.10
CA VAL A 52 5.60 -4.18 -19.89
C VAL A 52 5.32 -3.84 -18.45
N PRO A 53 6.23 -3.16 -17.72
CA PRO A 53 5.94 -2.70 -16.37
C PRO A 53 4.81 -1.65 -16.39
N VAL A 54 3.80 -1.87 -15.57
CA VAL A 54 2.70 -0.93 -15.29
C VAL A 54 3.11 0.01 -14.17
N THR A 55 3.76 -0.54 -13.14
CA THR A 55 4.40 0.22 -12.07
C THR A 55 5.91 0.03 -12.13
N LYS A 56 6.68 1.01 -11.67
CA LYS A 56 8.14 0.99 -11.66
C LYS A 56 8.68 2.03 -10.67
N GLY A 57 9.86 1.78 -10.12
CA GLY A 57 10.51 2.63 -9.12
C GLY A 57 11.02 1.80 -7.95
N ASP A 58 11.57 2.44 -6.93
CA ASP A 58 12.12 1.80 -5.74
C ASP A 58 11.05 1.65 -4.66
N PHE A 59 10.00 0.89 -4.98
CA PHE A 59 8.88 0.61 -4.06
C PHE A 59 8.10 -0.63 -4.49
N ASP A 60 7.39 -1.23 -3.54
CA ASP A 60 6.50 -2.35 -3.81
C ASP A 60 5.08 -1.92 -4.17
N TYR A 61 4.50 -2.60 -5.16
CA TYR A 61 3.07 -2.71 -5.36
C TYR A 61 2.52 -3.62 -4.25
N ILE A 62 2.02 -3.00 -3.17
CA ILE A 62 1.70 -3.72 -1.93
C ILE A 62 0.37 -4.47 -2.05
N GLN A 63 -0.67 -3.81 -2.56
CA GLN A 63 -2.01 -4.36 -2.63
C GLN A 63 -2.82 -3.75 -3.76
N PRO A 64 -3.50 -4.58 -4.58
CA PRO A 64 -4.50 -4.08 -5.53
C PRO A 64 -5.69 -3.45 -4.80
N VAL A 65 -6.20 -2.35 -5.34
CA VAL A 65 -7.43 -1.69 -4.89
C VAL A 65 -8.55 -1.87 -5.91
N GLY A 66 -8.23 -1.71 -7.19
CA GLY A 66 -9.19 -1.90 -8.27
C GLY A 66 -8.74 -1.28 -9.59
N THR A 67 -9.64 -1.25 -10.56
CA THR A 67 -9.34 -0.74 -11.90
C THR A 67 -10.50 0.10 -12.46
N ASP A 68 -10.15 1.08 -13.29
CA ASP A 68 -11.05 1.73 -14.23
C ASP A 68 -10.62 1.32 -15.65
N LEU A 69 -11.20 0.25 -16.16
CA LEU A 69 -10.85 -0.29 -17.48
C LEU A 69 -11.20 0.64 -18.62
N GLN A 70 -12.20 1.54 -18.46
CA GLN A 70 -12.58 2.52 -19.46
C GLN A 70 -11.48 3.57 -19.63
N LYS A 71 -10.88 3.99 -18.52
CA LYS A 71 -9.75 4.94 -18.50
C LYS A 71 -8.39 4.25 -18.61
N GLY A 72 -8.35 2.92 -18.49
CA GLY A 72 -7.10 2.14 -18.47
C GLY A 72 -6.24 2.42 -17.24
N LEU A 73 -6.87 2.60 -16.08
CA LEU A 73 -6.20 2.87 -14.82
C LEU A 73 -6.27 1.68 -13.88
N VAL A 74 -5.20 1.47 -13.13
CA VAL A 74 -5.15 0.62 -11.94
C VAL A 74 -4.93 1.49 -10.72
N TYR A 75 -5.59 1.13 -9.61
CA TYR A 75 -5.44 1.75 -8.29
C TYR A 75 -4.85 0.72 -7.34
N PHE A 76 -3.88 1.13 -6.54
CA PHE A 76 -3.14 0.23 -5.67
C PHE A 76 -2.55 0.97 -4.47
N ILE A 77 -2.18 0.21 -3.43
CA ILE A 77 -1.46 0.71 -2.27
C ILE A 77 0.04 0.55 -2.50
N ALA A 78 0.79 1.59 -2.18
CA ALA A 78 2.24 1.61 -2.16
C ALA A 78 2.76 2.60 -1.10
N SER A 79 4.07 2.60 -0.86
CA SER A 79 4.72 3.45 0.15
C SER A 79 6.12 3.93 -0.28
N PRO A 80 6.28 4.54 -1.47
CA PRO A 80 7.60 4.93 -1.98
C PRO A 80 8.28 6.01 -1.13
N GLU A 81 7.51 6.82 -0.42
CA GLU A 81 8.03 7.97 0.34
C GLU A 81 8.25 7.64 1.82
N ASN A 82 7.46 6.70 2.37
CA ASN A 82 7.50 6.35 3.79
C ASN A 82 7.02 4.90 3.99
N TYR A 83 7.94 3.97 4.20
CA TYR A 83 7.69 2.53 4.32
C TYR A 83 6.82 2.15 5.53
N THR A 84 6.69 3.02 6.53
CA THR A 84 5.85 2.78 7.71
C THR A 84 4.38 3.11 7.49
N GLN A 85 4.01 3.58 6.30
CA GLN A 85 2.66 4.04 5.97
C GLN A 85 2.15 3.41 4.67
N ARG A 86 0.88 3.65 4.34
CA ARG A 86 0.20 3.06 3.18
C ARG A 86 -0.62 4.11 2.46
N TYR A 87 -0.34 4.32 1.18
CA TYR A 87 -0.96 5.37 0.38
C TYR A 87 -1.57 4.81 -0.90
N LEU A 88 -2.61 5.46 -1.39
CA LEU A 88 -3.23 5.13 -2.67
C LEU A 88 -2.49 5.79 -3.82
N TYR A 89 -2.20 4.97 -4.82
CA TYR A 89 -1.62 5.39 -6.10
C TYR A 89 -2.47 4.93 -7.27
N SER A 90 -2.24 5.55 -8.42
CA SER A 90 -2.75 5.10 -9.71
C SER A 90 -1.64 5.00 -10.75
N ALA A 91 -1.79 4.06 -11.67
CA ALA A 91 -0.94 3.92 -12.85
C ALA A 91 -1.78 3.59 -14.08
N ASN A 92 -1.22 3.86 -15.27
CA ASN A 92 -1.85 3.47 -16.51
C ASN A 92 -1.53 2.01 -16.83
N LEU A 93 -2.55 1.18 -17.03
CA LEU A 93 -2.45 -0.27 -17.33
C LEU A 93 -1.64 -0.59 -18.60
N PHE A 94 -1.38 0.41 -19.44
CA PHE A 94 -0.59 0.26 -20.67
C PHE A 94 0.83 0.78 -20.52
N GLY A 95 1.29 1.04 -19.27
CA GLY A 95 2.64 1.49 -18.97
C GLY A 95 2.94 2.92 -19.45
N LYS A 96 1.91 3.74 -19.67
CA LYS A 96 2.07 5.12 -20.13
C LYS A 96 2.00 6.09 -18.94
N GLY A 97 2.95 7.03 -18.90
CA GLY A 97 3.01 8.06 -17.86
C GLY A 97 3.62 7.53 -16.55
N GLU A 98 3.50 8.35 -15.53
CA GLU A 98 4.07 8.11 -14.20
C GLU A 98 3.01 7.56 -13.23
N VAL A 99 3.50 6.89 -12.19
CA VAL A 99 2.69 6.51 -11.02
C VAL A 99 2.32 7.78 -10.26
N LYS A 100 1.04 7.93 -9.94
CA LYS A 100 0.52 9.14 -9.29
C LYS A 100 -0.09 8.81 -7.93
N ARG A 101 0.36 9.48 -6.86
CA ARG A 101 -0.29 9.45 -5.56
C ARG A 101 -1.66 10.13 -5.62
N LEU A 102 -2.66 9.50 -5.00
CA LEU A 102 -4.04 9.99 -4.89
C LEU A 102 -4.45 10.28 -3.46
N SER A 103 -3.86 9.60 -2.47
CA SER A 103 -4.09 9.94 -1.06
C SER A 103 -3.60 11.36 -0.78
N PRO A 104 -4.32 12.15 0.03
CA PRO A 104 -3.91 13.50 0.40
C PRO A 104 -2.53 13.52 1.07
N GLU A 105 -1.70 14.49 0.74
CA GLU A 105 -0.36 14.65 1.33
C GLU A 105 -0.42 14.99 2.82
N ASN A 106 -1.44 15.74 3.24
CA ASN A 106 -1.66 16.14 4.63
C ASN A 106 -2.34 15.06 5.49
N GLN A 107 -2.49 13.84 4.98
CA GLN A 107 -3.01 12.69 5.72
C GLN A 107 -1.98 11.55 5.77
N PRO A 108 -0.87 11.70 6.51
CA PRO A 108 0.08 10.62 6.71
C PRO A 108 -0.54 9.52 7.57
N GLY A 109 -0.41 8.25 7.15
CA GLY A 109 -1.00 7.12 7.89
C GLY A 109 -1.29 5.90 7.02
N GLN A 110 -2.31 5.18 7.44
CA GLN A 110 -2.79 3.97 6.79
C GLN A 110 -4.07 4.27 6.01
N HIS A 111 -4.04 4.03 4.71
CA HIS A 111 -5.18 4.16 3.84
C HIS A 111 -5.60 2.79 3.31
N ARG A 112 -6.89 2.46 3.45
CA ARG A 112 -7.49 1.23 2.91
C ARG A 112 -8.71 1.60 2.08
N TYR A 113 -8.92 0.85 1.00
CA TYR A 113 -10.01 1.12 0.08
C TYR A 113 -10.75 -0.17 -0.26
N ASN A 114 -12.07 -0.10 -0.24
CA ASN A 114 -12.94 -1.12 -0.80
C ASN A 114 -13.67 -0.51 -2.00
N MET A 115 -13.17 -0.79 -3.20
CA MET A 115 -13.63 -0.16 -4.43
C MET A 115 -14.88 -0.86 -4.99
N SER A 116 -15.80 -0.05 -5.49
CA SER A 116 -16.97 -0.55 -6.21
C SER A 116 -16.58 -1.26 -7.50
N PRO A 117 -17.36 -2.24 -7.99
CA PRO A 117 -17.08 -2.94 -9.25
C PRO A 117 -16.99 -2.02 -10.47
N THR A 118 -17.59 -0.84 -10.40
CA THR A 118 -17.52 0.16 -11.49
C THR A 118 -16.25 1.00 -11.49
N GLY A 119 -15.40 0.91 -10.44
CA GLY A 119 -14.20 1.73 -10.28
C GLY A 119 -14.47 3.23 -10.06
N LYS A 120 -15.73 3.61 -9.79
CA LYS A 120 -16.13 5.03 -9.62
C LYS A 120 -16.17 5.50 -8.18
N TRP A 121 -16.34 4.58 -7.24
CA TRP A 121 -16.51 4.86 -5.82
C TRP A 121 -15.72 3.86 -4.99
N ALA A 122 -15.32 4.25 -3.80
CA ALA A 122 -14.83 3.32 -2.78
C ALA A 122 -15.26 3.76 -1.38
N VAL A 123 -15.39 2.81 -0.48
CA VAL A 123 -15.33 3.05 0.95
C VAL A 123 -13.85 3.15 1.31
N HIS A 124 -13.45 4.29 1.82
CA HIS A 124 -12.10 4.58 2.26
C HIS A 124 -12.04 4.56 3.78
N THR A 125 -11.00 3.99 4.33
CA THR A 125 -10.69 4.03 5.77
C THR A 125 -9.31 4.62 5.94
N TYR A 126 -9.23 5.70 6.72
CA TYR A 126 -7.99 6.35 7.10
C TYR A 126 -7.77 6.27 8.59
N SER A 127 -6.54 5.98 9.01
CA SER A 127 -6.12 6.06 10.42
C SER A 127 -4.62 6.33 10.53
N ASN A 128 -4.20 6.81 11.69
CA ASN A 128 -2.78 6.88 12.06
C ASN A 128 -2.61 6.63 13.57
N SER A 129 -1.41 6.89 14.11
CA SER A 129 -1.08 6.61 15.51
C SER A 129 -1.91 7.41 16.53
N VAL A 130 -2.56 8.49 16.13
CA VAL A 130 -3.34 9.39 17.00
C VAL A 130 -4.75 9.65 16.48
N THR A 131 -5.11 9.06 15.36
CA THR A 131 -6.42 9.22 14.72
C THR A 131 -7.08 7.85 14.59
N PRO A 132 -8.16 7.58 15.32
CA PRO A 132 -9.00 6.40 15.10
C PRO A 132 -9.48 6.32 13.65
N PRO A 133 -9.92 5.13 13.17
CA PRO A 133 -10.37 5.00 11.79
C PRO A 133 -11.47 6.00 11.43
N VAL A 134 -11.23 6.84 10.45
CA VAL A 134 -12.23 7.69 9.79
C VAL A 134 -12.64 6.99 8.52
N ILE A 135 -13.95 6.82 8.31
CA ILE A 135 -14.52 6.10 7.18
C ILE A 135 -15.32 7.07 6.33
N ASP A 136 -15.00 7.14 5.05
CA ASP A 136 -15.74 7.97 4.10
C ASP A 136 -15.97 7.28 2.76
N MET A 137 -16.88 7.79 1.99
CA MET A 137 -17.11 7.42 0.61
C MET A 137 -16.37 8.39 -0.29
N VAL A 138 -15.47 7.87 -1.12
CA VAL A 138 -14.65 8.65 -2.04
C VAL A 138 -14.99 8.35 -3.50
N SER A 139 -14.88 9.38 -4.34
CA SER A 139 -15.08 9.27 -5.79
C SER A 139 -13.77 9.19 -6.55
N PHE A 140 -13.74 8.43 -7.63
CA PHE A 140 -12.60 8.25 -8.51
C PHE A 140 -12.79 8.94 -9.88
N PRO A 141 -11.70 9.36 -10.54
CA PRO A 141 -10.29 9.04 -10.26
C PRO A 141 -9.59 9.98 -9.28
N LYS A 142 -10.24 11.00 -8.73
CA LYS A 142 -9.59 12.06 -7.95
C LYS A 142 -9.41 11.70 -6.47
N ASN A 143 -9.97 10.59 -6.00
CA ASN A 143 -10.00 10.22 -4.57
C ASN A 143 -10.61 11.35 -3.70
N GLN A 144 -11.72 11.92 -4.16
CA GLN A 144 -12.39 13.02 -3.48
C GLN A 144 -13.44 12.48 -2.52
N SER A 145 -13.36 12.86 -1.25
CA SER A 145 -14.39 12.55 -0.25
C SER A 145 -15.73 13.18 -0.64
N ALA A 146 -16.75 12.36 -0.73
CA ALA A 146 -18.11 12.75 -1.03
C ALA A 146 -19.00 12.76 0.20
N ARG A 147 -18.73 11.88 1.16
CA ARG A 147 -19.52 11.75 2.38
C ARG A 147 -18.71 11.03 3.46
N ILE A 148 -18.66 11.60 4.66
CA ILE A 148 -18.20 10.91 5.87
C ILE A 148 -19.29 9.90 6.29
N LEU A 149 -18.87 8.67 6.52
CA LEU A 149 -19.73 7.58 7.02
C LEU A 149 -19.57 7.42 8.52
N GLU A 150 -18.31 7.53 9.01
CA GLU A 150 -18.00 7.45 10.44
C GLU A 150 -16.72 8.27 10.69
N ASP A 151 -16.76 9.21 11.61
CA ASP A 151 -15.61 10.04 11.99
C ASP A 151 -14.91 9.57 13.28
N ASN A 152 -15.60 8.71 14.06
CA ASN A 152 -15.13 8.22 15.36
C ASN A 152 -14.70 9.34 16.32
N ALA A 153 -15.39 10.49 16.27
CA ALA A 153 -15.05 11.66 17.08
C ALA A 153 -15.08 11.38 18.59
N GLU A 154 -16.04 10.58 19.06
CA GLU A 154 -16.12 10.22 20.48
C GLU A 154 -14.97 9.27 20.87
N ALA A 155 -14.61 8.30 20.04
CA ALA A 155 -13.44 7.43 20.25
C ALA A 155 -12.15 8.25 20.28
N LYS A 156 -12.01 9.25 19.40
CA LYS A 156 -10.89 10.19 19.39
C LYS A 156 -10.79 10.97 20.69
N LYS A 157 -11.90 11.50 21.19
CA LYS A 157 -11.96 12.24 22.45
C LYS A 157 -11.57 11.38 23.64
N GLN A 158 -12.05 10.12 23.69
CA GLN A 158 -11.68 9.16 24.74
C GLN A 158 -10.19 8.80 24.67
N TYR A 159 -9.66 8.58 23.46
CA TYR A 159 -8.24 8.32 23.25
C TYR A 159 -7.37 9.50 23.75
N ASP A 160 -7.73 10.73 23.40
CA ASP A 160 -7.00 11.93 23.81
C ASP A 160 -7.04 12.13 25.34
N ALA A 161 -8.13 11.77 25.98
CA ALA A 161 -8.27 11.84 27.44
C ALA A 161 -7.35 10.87 28.19
N LEU A 162 -6.83 9.82 27.53
CA LEU A 162 -5.83 8.92 28.13
C LEU A 162 -4.46 9.56 28.30
N GLY A 163 -4.18 10.68 27.62
CA GLY A 163 -2.90 11.39 27.70
C GLY A 163 -1.68 10.57 27.29
N LEU A 164 -1.87 9.60 26.39
CA LEU A 164 -0.81 8.72 25.93
C LEU A 164 0.15 9.46 24.99
N ASN A 165 1.43 9.10 25.06
CA ASN A 165 2.37 9.58 24.06
C ASN A 165 2.10 8.94 22.69
N PRO A 166 2.18 9.70 21.59
CA PRO A 166 2.03 9.15 20.25
C PRO A 166 3.16 8.17 19.93
N LYS A 167 2.90 7.26 19.01
CA LYS A 167 3.95 6.42 18.42
C LYS A 167 4.97 7.29 17.68
N GLU A 168 6.24 7.06 17.94
CA GLU A 168 7.35 7.67 17.20
C GLU A 168 7.92 6.66 16.22
N PHE A 169 8.15 7.09 14.98
CA PHE A 169 8.88 6.28 14.00
C PHE A 169 10.32 6.76 13.96
N VAL A 170 11.24 5.85 14.27
CA VAL A 170 12.68 6.14 14.35
C VAL A 170 13.46 5.12 13.52
N LYS A 171 14.71 5.45 13.21
CA LYS A 171 15.63 4.51 12.57
C LYS A 171 16.55 3.91 13.60
N ALA A 172 16.70 2.59 13.59
CA ALA A 172 17.67 1.86 14.41
C ALA A 172 18.67 1.13 13.50
N ARG A 173 19.93 1.18 13.88
CA ARG A 173 20.99 0.45 13.17
C ARG A 173 21.17 -0.94 13.76
N SER A 174 21.20 -1.95 12.87
CA SER A 174 21.55 -3.33 13.21
C SER A 174 22.59 -3.82 12.21
N GLY A 175 23.87 -3.85 12.63
CA GLY A 175 24.99 -4.06 11.71
C GLY A 175 25.00 -2.97 10.63
N ASP A 176 24.98 -3.39 9.37
CA ASP A 176 24.95 -2.48 8.20
C ASP A 176 23.54 -2.06 7.80
N LEU A 177 22.49 -2.62 8.44
CA LEU A 177 21.09 -2.33 8.12
C LEU A 177 20.57 -1.16 8.94
N LEU A 178 19.72 -0.35 8.31
CA LEU A 178 18.96 0.72 8.93
C LEU A 178 17.49 0.33 8.93
N LEU A 179 16.98 -0.02 10.11
CA LEU A 179 15.63 -0.55 10.30
C LEU A 179 14.66 0.56 10.70
N ASP A 180 13.42 0.48 10.21
CA ASP A 180 12.30 1.27 10.71
C ASP A 180 11.79 0.67 12.03
N VAL A 181 11.68 1.51 13.06
CA VAL A 181 11.22 1.12 14.39
C VAL A 181 10.06 2.01 14.82
N CYS A 182 9.01 1.39 15.32
CA CYS A 182 7.92 2.07 15.99
C CYS A 182 8.17 2.02 17.50
N MET A 183 8.28 3.18 18.13
CA MET A 183 8.54 3.29 19.57
C MET A 183 7.40 3.99 20.29
N ILE A 184 7.00 3.47 21.44
CA ILE A 184 6.05 4.12 22.36
C ILE A 184 6.78 4.38 23.67
N LYS A 185 6.88 5.63 24.07
CA LYS A 185 7.46 6.05 25.35
C LYS A 185 6.37 6.06 26.43
N PRO A 186 6.72 5.77 27.70
CA PRO A 186 5.76 5.90 28.80
C PRO A 186 5.31 7.36 28.96
N VAL A 187 4.12 7.55 29.53
CA VAL A 187 3.65 8.88 29.95
C VAL A 187 4.66 9.47 30.93
N ASN A 188 4.94 10.76 30.78
CA ASN A 188 5.97 11.47 31.58
C ASN A 188 7.40 10.90 31.37
N PHE A 189 7.75 10.49 30.16
CA PHE A 189 9.09 10.04 29.83
C PHE A 189 10.14 11.09 30.17
N ASP A 190 11.14 10.67 30.93
CA ASP A 190 12.30 11.48 31.34
C ASP A 190 13.57 10.88 30.70
N PRO A 191 14.23 11.55 29.76
CA PRO A 191 15.39 11.01 29.06
C PRO A 191 16.61 10.80 29.98
N SER A 192 16.62 11.36 31.19
CA SER A 192 17.66 11.14 32.17
C SER A 192 17.52 9.81 32.95
N LYS A 193 16.38 9.14 32.84
CA LYS A 193 16.07 7.90 33.54
C LYS A 193 16.21 6.68 32.63
N LYS A 194 16.43 5.53 33.24
CA LYS A 194 16.42 4.22 32.56
C LYS A 194 15.05 3.58 32.74
N TYR A 195 14.55 2.97 31.67
CA TYR A 195 13.27 2.27 31.62
C TYR A 195 13.47 0.83 31.17
N PRO A 196 12.66 -0.13 31.63
CA PRO A 196 12.58 -1.43 31.01
C PRO A 196 12.05 -1.29 29.59
N VAL A 197 12.55 -2.10 28.65
CA VAL A 197 12.17 -2.06 27.24
C VAL A 197 11.57 -3.41 26.84
N ILE A 198 10.43 -3.37 26.17
CA ILE A 198 9.84 -4.53 25.49
C ILE A 198 10.09 -4.35 24.01
N ILE A 199 10.74 -5.34 23.39
CA ILE A 199 11.01 -5.35 21.96
C ILE A 199 10.16 -6.46 21.34
N GLU A 200 9.36 -6.09 20.33
CA GLU A 200 8.62 -7.03 19.50
C GLU A 200 9.20 -6.99 18.07
N VAL A 201 9.51 -8.16 17.54
CA VAL A 201 10.08 -8.32 16.20
C VAL A 201 9.28 -9.39 15.47
N TYR A 202 8.82 -9.06 14.27
CA TYR A 202 8.27 -10.04 13.35
C TYR A 202 9.37 -10.51 12.40
N GLY A 203 9.59 -11.82 12.34
CA GLY A 203 10.75 -12.43 11.68
C GLY A 203 10.44 -13.30 10.48
N GLU A 204 9.22 -13.25 9.92
CA GLU A 204 8.91 -14.00 8.69
C GLU A 204 9.34 -13.22 7.43
N PRO A 205 9.87 -13.92 6.39
CA PRO A 205 10.42 -13.26 5.20
C PRO A 205 9.39 -12.47 4.38
N ALA A 206 8.10 -12.78 4.47
CA ALA A 206 7.02 -12.18 3.69
C ALA A 206 5.91 -11.58 4.56
N GLY A 207 6.21 -11.21 5.79
CA GLY A 207 5.28 -10.66 6.74
C GLY A 207 4.98 -9.15 6.58
#